data_129d0470a3215a490234d64290ac7b48
#
_entry.id   129d0470a3215a490234d64290ac7b48
#
_cell.length_a   1.000
_cell.length_b   1.000
_cell.length_c   1.000
_cell.angle_alpha   90.00
_cell.angle_beta   90.00
_cell.angle_gamma   90.00
#
_symmetry.space_group_name_H-M   'P 1'
#
loop_
_entity.id
_entity.type
_entity.pdbx_description
1 polymer ?
#
loop_
_entity_poly.entity_id
_entity_poly.type
_entity_poly.pdbx_seq_one_letter_code
_entity_poly.pdbx_strand_id
1 'polypeptide(L)'
;MKELNDFIWETHGVHTGTETDYVKHGIDKLEDVVEKAIAEGHHNITFIIHSPRLTNFRYKAEKDTNYKFIRGNRSYINYPKRIAGLRKKYGDQINIKYGIELEWMGPDLGLQWSRSKIFQAEDADFVIGSVHFAPEGLPYDGSIEEAHELLQLRGNLEAYWSGYIGEMMEMIECFGNMIQVIGHIDLPKLNMEVPDAIKNFEKSNTPLAIKFRTLLEMIADHNLSLDVNMAGKVKGCGVYPSQNILKRAFELKIPVALGTDTHHIKQFGLNYKESLKYIQKAGYQQYVSYSRLIPEKRTIYNDHELKIKYTILNKGIELLNQRFDDDQRKIIPQFSFGGSFSDFLDIYKDATGMGTYNAMRIRKDNRSVTISNQAPENPLRNVKGLFSVHKDLPGVMSSIFNSLASEGINVETARLKSKNDGTAVAFITVSENNGRIESAIDFIKGTDREIFIDITYQENKRLPVYVKEGIFLCEMDGVRMSLPLHHNVILTRHNNAPGVLLILLSALASKNINIIDLRLGKRNRIGYSALAVDGDVNVIRNLLGKLGDQYYEANLIEFHSI
;
A
#
# COMPACT_ATOMS: atom_id res chain seq x y z
N MET A 1 25.34 -8.18 5.19
CA MET A 1 24.09 -8.22 5.97
C MET A 1 23.33 -6.93 5.65
N LYS A 2 22.18 -7.06 5.00
CA LYS A 2 21.29 -5.91 4.73
C LYS A 2 20.67 -5.47 6.05
N GLU A 3 20.75 -4.21 6.39
CA GLU A 3 20.18 -3.67 7.62
C GLU A 3 18.70 -3.30 7.38
N LEU A 4 17.84 -3.39 8.40
CA LEU A 4 16.43 -2.99 8.32
C LEU A 4 16.22 -1.51 7.93
N ASN A 5 17.26 -0.70 8.05
CA ASN A 5 17.29 0.68 7.55
C ASN A 5 17.26 0.79 6.02
N ASP A 6 17.44 -0.33 5.29
CA ASP A 6 17.28 -0.40 3.83
C ASP A 6 15.80 -0.41 3.41
N PHE A 7 14.88 -0.42 4.38
CA PHE A 7 13.43 -0.47 4.20
C PHE A 7 12.71 0.87 4.50
N ILE A 8 13.44 1.97 4.61
CA ILE A 8 12.82 3.28 4.84
C ILE A 8 11.99 3.67 3.63
N TRP A 9 10.74 4.10 3.88
CA TRP A 9 9.90 4.73 2.89
C TRP A 9 10.10 6.23 2.90
N GLU A 10 10.73 6.70 1.88
CA GLU A 10 10.82 8.12 1.57
C GLU A 10 9.55 8.56 0.83
N THR A 11 9.01 9.73 1.19
CA THR A 11 7.89 10.35 0.49
C THR A 11 8.41 11.41 -0.48
N HIS A 12 9.20 12.39 -0.03
CA HIS A 12 9.86 13.35 -0.90
C HIS A 12 11.19 12.76 -1.41
N GLY A 13 11.11 11.94 -2.44
CA GLY A 13 12.20 11.09 -2.90
C GLY A 13 13.07 11.68 -3.99
N VAL A 14 13.11 11.02 -5.15
CA VAL A 14 14.09 11.29 -6.21
C VAL A 14 13.48 12.05 -7.38
N HIS A 15 14.05 13.23 -7.67
CA HIS A 15 13.84 13.95 -8.91
C HIS A 15 14.78 13.45 -10.00
N THR A 16 14.30 13.32 -11.22
CA THR A 16 15.06 12.76 -12.35
C THR A 16 15.08 13.69 -13.56
N GLY A 17 15.96 13.40 -14.51
CA GLY A 17 16.06 14.13 -15.78
C GLY A 17 14.79 14.08 -16.65
N THR A 18 13.76 13.34 -16.25
CA THR A 18 12.47 13.32 -16.94
C THR A 18 11.78 14.68 -16.94
N GLU A 19 12.10 15.54 -15.98
CA GLU A 19 11.53 16.88 -15.82
C GLU A 19 12.24 17.95 -16.67
N THR A 20 13.32 17.63 -17.35
CA THR A 20 14.15 18.59 -18.07
C THR A 20 13.45 19.34 -19.21
N ASP A 21 12.28 18.86 -19.66
CA ASP A 21 11.49 19.54 -20.67
C ASP A 21 10.84 20.85 -20.17
N TYR A 22 10.70 21.03 -18.85
CA TYR A 22 9.94 22.13 -18.25
C TYR A 22 10.50 22.64 -16.91
N VAL A 23 11.39 21.87 -16.27
CA VAL A 23 12.09 22.22 -15.04
C VAL A 23 13.52 21.73 -15.18
N LYS A 24 14.50 22.59 -14.94
CA LYS A 24 15.91 22.17 -14.87
C LYS A 24 16.18 21.63 -13.47
N HIS A 25 15.92 20.35 -13.25
CA HIS A 25 15.97 19.73 -11.94
C HIS A 25 16.88 18.50 -11.95
N GLY A 26 16.39 17.31 -11.58
CA GLY A 26 17.20 16.09 -11.60
C GLY A 26 17.83 15.79 -12.97
N ILE A 27 18.94 15.06 -12.98
CA ILE A 27 19.71 14.77 -14.22
C ILE A 27 19.70 13.29 -14.59
N ASP A 28 19.45 12.39 -13.64
CA ASP A 28 19.56 10.96 -13.85
C ASP A 28 18.30 10.38 -14.52
N LYS A 29 18.46 9.23 -15.20
CA LYS A 29 17.33 8.52 -15.78
C LYS A 29 16.62 7.68 -14.71
N LEU A 30 15.32 7.53 -14.87
CA LEU A 30 14.49 6.71 -13.96
C LEU A 30 15.05 5.30 -13.81
N GLU A 31 15.41 4.66 -14.92
CA GLU A 31 15.92 3.29 -14.95
C GLU A 31 17.25 3.16 -14.20
N ASP A 32 18.19 4.09 -14.42
CA ASP A 32 19.51 4.08 -13.78
C ASP A 32 19.39 4.19 -12.25
N VAL A 33 18.45 5.00 -11.78
CA VAL A 33 18.18 5.16 -10.34
C VAL A 33 17.55 3.89 -9.74
N VAL A 34 16.61 3.24 -10.44
CA VAL A 34 16.04 1.96 -10.00
C VAL A 34 17.10 0.88 -9.92
N GLU A 35 17.94 0.75 -10.95
CA GLU A 35 19.00 -0.27 -11.01
C GLU A 35 20.03 -0.06 -9.90
N LYS A 36 20.42 1.20 -9.63
CA LYS A 36 21.27 1.53 -8.48
C LYS A 36 20.60 1.16 -7.15
N ALA A 37 19.34 1.52 -6.95
CA ALA A 37 18.62 1.19 -5.73
C ALA A 37 18.58 -0.32 -5.48
N ILE A 38 18.32 -1.12 -6.53
CA ILE A 38 18.35 -2.58 -6.46
C ILE A 38 19.76 -3.08 -6.11
N ALA A 39 20.80 -2.56 -6.78
CA ALA A 39 22.18 -2.97 -6.57
C ALA A 39 22.67 -2.66 -5.14
N GLU A 40 22.20 -1.57 -4.54
CA GLU A 40 22.48 -1.18 -3.15
C GLU A 40 21.59 -1.91 -2.15
N GLY A 41 20.61 -2.67 -2.63
CA GLY A 41 19.75 -3.50 -1.81
C GLY A 41 18.56 -2.79 -1.22
N HIS A 42 18.19 -1.63 -1.74
CA HIS A 42 16.95 -0.97 -1.35
C HIS A 42 15.72 -1.78 -1.81
N HIS A 43 14.70 -1.79 -0.98
CA HIS A 43 13.44 -2.46 -1.27
C HIS A 43 12.36 -1.50 -1.78
N ASN A 44 12.59 -0.22 -1.60
CA ASN A 44 11.66 0.84 -1.93
C ASN A 44 12.36 1.98 -2.63
N ILE A 45 11.67 2.62 -3.56
CA ILE A 45 12.09 3.88 -4.16
C ILE A 45 10.86 4.73 -4.44
N THR A 46 10.97 6.03 -4.20
CA THR A 46 9.94 7.00 -4.51
C THR A 46 10.48 8.03 -5.49
N PHE A 47 9.80 8.19 -6.59
CA PHE A 47 10.07 9.23 -7.56
C PHE A 47 9.16 10.43 -7.34
N ILE A 48 9.69 11.63 -7.52
CA ILE A 48 8.93 12.89 -7.47
C ILE A 48 9.02 13.58 -8.82
N ILE A 49 7.92 14.19 -9.22
CA ILE A 49 7.87 15.04 -10.40
C ILE A 49 7.23 16.38 -10.05
N HIS A 50 7.90 17.48 -10.40
CA HIS A 50 7.30 18.80 -10.26
C HIS A 50 6.09 18.96 -11.16
N SER A 51 5.08 19.65 -10.68
CA SER A 51 4.05 20.18 -11.57
C SER A 51 4.65 21.27 -12.47
N PRO A 52 4.27 21.34 -13.76
CA PRO A 52 4.79 22.35 -14.66
C PRO A 52 4.47 23.77 -14.20
N ARG A 53 5.49 24.66 -14.26
CA ARG A 53 5.37 26.06 -13.86
C ARG A 53 5.00 26.98 -15.04
N LEU A 54 4.42 28.11 -14.73
CA LEU A 54 4.21 29.18 -15.71
C LEU A 54 5.50 29.97 -15.95
N THR A 55 5.50 30.72 -17.06
CA THR A 55 6.68 31.48 -17.55
C THR A 55 7.28 32.41 -16.52
N ASN A 56 6.44 33.01 -15.67
CA ASN A 56 6.88 33.98 -14.68
C ASN A 56 7.59 33.33 -13.48
N PHE A 57 7.34 32.02 -13.26
CA PHE A 57 7.88 31.26 -12.15
C PHE A 57 9.06 30.41 -12.61
N ARG A 58 10.20 31.06 -12.86
CA ARG A 58 11.43 30.42 -13.35
C ARG A 58 12.63 30.91 -12.58
N TYR A 59 13.50 30.00 -12.26
CA TYR A 59 14.82 30.33 -11.76
C TYR A 59 15.66 31.04 -12.84
N LYS A 60 16.59 31.89 -12.41
CA LYS A 60 17.48 32.60 -13.33
C LYS A 60 18.21 31.65 -14.30
N ALA A 61 18.64 30.50 -13.80
CA ALA A 61 19.29 29.46 -14.60
C ALA A 61 18.38 28.81 -15.67
N GLU A 62 17.07 29.01 -15.60
CA GLU A 62 16.08 28.47 -16.54
C GLU A 62 15.61 29.49 -17.58
N LYS A 63 15.86 30.80 -17.35
CA LYS A 63 15.35 31.89 -18.20
C LYS A 63 15.89 31.83 -19.64
N ASP A 64 17.10 31.29 -19.82
CA ASP A 64 17.78 31.19 -21.11
C ASP A 64 17.49 29.89 -21.87
N THR A 65 16.56 29.07 -21.38
CA THR A 65 16.25 27.77 -21.95
C THR A 65 14.86 27.75 -22.59
N ASN A 66 14.72 27.02 -23.71
CA ASN A 66 13.45 26.83 -24.41
C ASN A 66 12.56 25.79 -23.71
N TYR A 67 12.24 25.98 -22.43
CA TYR A 67 11.32 25.08 -21.74
C TYR A 67 9.90 25.15 -22.30
N LYS A 68 9.28 23.97 -22.44
CA LYS A 68 7.91 23.83 -22.91
C LYS A 68 6.94 23.96 -21.75
N PHE A 69 6.01 24.89 -21.90
CA PHE A 69 4.97 25.14 -20.91
C PHE A 69 3.89 24.04 -20.84
N ILE A 70 3.03 24.15 -19.80
CA ILE A 70 1.96 23.24 -19.41
C ILE A 70 1.20 22.61 -20.59
N ARG A 71 0.85 23.36 -21.63
CA ARG A 71 0.02 22.87 -22.75
C ARG A 71 0.70 21.88 -23.69
N GLY A 72 2.00 21.69 -23.60
CA GLY A 72 2.78 20.81 -24.49
C GLY A 72 3.64 19.79 -23.75
N ASN A 73 3.48 19.66 -22.45
CA ASN A 73 4.39 18.86 -21.66
C ASN A 73 4.08 17.37 -21.71
N ARG A 74 4.63 16.72 -22.73
CA ARG A 74 4.48 15.26 -22.89
C ARG A 74 5.17 14.46 -21.78
N SER A 75 6.26 14.98 -21.22
CA SER A 75 7.02 14.30 -20.17
C SER A 75 6.17 14.18 -18.90
N TYR A 76 5.53 15.26 -18.46
CA TYR A 76 4.63 15.22 -17.30
C TYR A 76 3.42 14.32 -17.53
N ILE A 77 2.71 14.50 -18.67
CA ILE A 77 1.50 13.72 -19.00
C ILE A 77 1.80 12.21 -19.14
N ASN A 78 2.98 11.85 -19.62
CA ASN A 78 3.36 10.45 -19.81
C ASN A 78 4.06 9.83 -18.58
N TYR A 79 4.31 10.60 -17.52
CA TYR A 79 5.03 10.12 -16.33
C TYR A 79 4.36 8.90 -15.68
N PRO A 80 3.04 8.88 -15.45
CA PRO A 80 2.37 7.70 -14.89
C PRO A 80 2.61 6.42 -15.72
N LYS A 81 2.62 6.53 -17.05
CA LYS A 81 2.91 5.38 -17.94
C LYS A 81 4.36 4.90 -17.80
N ARG A 82 5.31 5.82 -17.62
CA ARG A 82 6.72 5.47 -17.40
C ARG A 82 6.88 4.73 -16.07
N ILE A 83 6.27 5.24 -15.00
CA ILE A 83 6.26 4.57 -13.69
C ILE A 83 5.60 3.19 -13.78
N ALA A 84 4.47 3.06 -14.46
CA ALA A 84 3.82 1.75 -14.68
C ALA A 84 4.73 0.77 -15.44
N GLY A 85 5.50 1.27 -16.42
CA GLY A 85 6.53 0.49 -17.13
C GLY A 85 7.63 -0.02 -16.20
N LEU A 86 8.15 0.84 -15.31
CA LEU A 86 9.14 0.48 -14.30
C LEU A 86 8.58 -0.54 -13.29
N ARG A 87 7.38 -0.32 -12.79
CA ARG A 87 6.69 -1.27 -11.89
C ARG A 87 6.52 -2.64 -12.54
N LYS A 88 6.23 -2.69 -13.86
CA LYS A 88 6.15 -3.94 -14.62
C LYS A 88 7.51 -4.62 -14.76
N LYS A 89 8.58 -3.85 -14.99
CA LYS A 89 9.93 -4.37 -15.24
C LYS A 89 10.64 -4.80 -13.95
N TYR A 90 10.49 -4.05 -12.88
CA TYR A 90 11.29 -4.20 -11.65
C TYR A 90 10.46 -4.53 -10.41
N GLY A 91 9.12 -4.61 -10.50
CA GLY A 91 8.24 -4.74 -9.34
C GLY A 91 8.41 -6.02 -8.51
N ASP A 92 9.13 -7.02 -9.04
CA ASP A 92 9.51 -8.22 -8.30
C ASP A 92 10.78 -8.01 -7.46
N GLN A 93 11.54 -6.93 -7.67
CA GLN A 93 12.80 -6.63 -7.03
C GLN A 93 12.71 -5.42 -6.10
N ILE A 94 11.93 -4.41 -6.48
CA ILE A 94 11.81 -3.16 -5.74
C ILE A 94 10.40 -2.59 -5.86
N ASN A 95 9.89 -2.03 -4.78
CA ASN A 95 8.61 -1.34 -4.79
C ASN A 95 8.82 0.12 -5.23
N ILE A 96 8.04 0.55 -6.23
CA ILE A 96 8.19 1.87 -6.85
C ILE A 96 6.93 2.69 -6.60
N LYS A 97 7.09 3.79 -5.88
CA LYS A 97 6.05 4.82 -5.70
C LYS A 97 6.40 6.07 -6.47
N TYR A 98 5.42 6.91 -6.75
CA TYR A 98 5.68 8.26 -7.22
C TYR A 98 4.69 9.26 -6.65
N GLY A 99 5.17 10.48 -6.47
CA GLY A 99 4.40 11.62 -6.05
C GLY A 99 4.55 12.81 -7.02
N ILE A 100 3.71 13.79 -6.78
CA ILE A 100 3.77 15.08 -7.48
C ILE A 100 4.15 16.15 -6.46
N GLU A 101 5.17 16.95 -6.77
CA GLU A 101 5.43 18.18 -6.05
C GLU A 101 4.70 19.32 -6.74
N LEU A 102 3.62 19.76 -6.10
CA LEU A 102 2.76 20.82 -6.57
C LEU A 102 3.41 22.19 -6.32
N GLU A 103 3.68 22.92 -7.38
CA GLU A 103 4.16 24.29 -7.34
C GLU A 103 3.02 25.27 -7.03
N TRP A 104 3.11 25.98 -5.93
CA TRP A 104 2.22 27.10 -5.66
C TRP A 104 2.58 28.31 -6.51
N MET A 105 1.63 28.86 -7.25
CA MET A 105 1.80 30.00 -8.13
C MET A 105 0.71 31.07 -7.95
N GLY A 106 0.08 31.09 -6.76
CA GLY A 106 -1.01 31.99 -6.43
C GLY A 106 -2.41 31.40 -6.64
N PRO A 107 -3.44 32.01 -6.02
CA PRO A 107 -4.80 31.46 -5.95
C PRO A 107 -5.50 31.31 -7.31
N ASP A 108 -5.33 32.25 -8.21
CA ASP A 108 -5.97 32.19 -9.54
C ASP A 108 -5.48 31.02 -10.39
N LEU A 109 -4.21 30.68 -10.25
CA LEU A 109 -3.60 29.55 -10.91
C LEU A 109 -3.94 28.23 -10.20
N GLY A 110 -4.03 28.27 -8.87
CA GLY A 110 -4.49 27.16 -8.08
C GLY A 110 -5.85 26.63 -8.53
N LEU A 111 -6.81 27.49 -8.73
CA LEU A 111 -8.13 27.14 -9.25
C LEU A 111 -8.09 26.60 -10.69
N GLN A 112 -7.20 27.13 -11.53
CA GLN A 112 -7.01 26.62 -12.90
C GLN A 112 -6.39 25.23 -12.90
N TRP A 113 -5.43 24.95 -12.03
CA TRP A 113 -4.81 23.66 -11.84
C TRP A 113 -5.81 22.61 -11.34
N SER A 114 -6.58 22.92 -10.31
CA SER A 114 -7.58 22.00 -9.75
C SER A 114 -8.65 21.59 -10.76
N ARG A 115 -8.89 22.44 -11.78
CA ARG A 115 -9.84 22.18 -12.87
C ARG A 115 -9.21 21.56 -14.12
N SER A 116 -7.89 21.53 -14.22
CA SER A 116 -7.23 21.00 -15.43
C SER A 116 -7.13 19.48 -15.35
N LYS A 117 -7.48 18.79 -16.45
CA LYS A 117 -7.25 17.35 -16.61
C LYS A 117 -5.77 16.95 -16.56
N ILE A 118 -4.85 17.92 -16.55
CA ILE A 118 -3.40 17.72 -16.47
C ILE A 118 -3.01 17.37 -15.03
N PHE A 119 -3.78 17.84 -14.04
CA PHE A 119 -3.58 17.55 -12.62
C PHE A 119 -4.40 16.34 -12.16
N GLN A 120 -4.47 15.30 -12.97
CA GLN A 120 -5.07 14.05 -12.54
C GLN A 120 -4.04 13.28 -11.68
N ALA A 121 -4.07 13.57 -10.38
CA ALA A 121 -3.30 12.83 -9.37
C ALA A 121 -3.81 11.40 -9.14
N GLU A 122 -4.79 10.94 -9.94
CA GLU A 122 -5.46 9.64 -9.75
C GLU A 122 -4.50 8.45 -9.71
N ASP A 123 -3.35 8.56 -10.39
CA ASP A 123 -2.33 7.53 -10.40
C ASP A 123 -1.14 7.82 -9.46
N ALA A 124 -1.08 9.00 -8.83
CA ALA A 124 -0.03 9.36 -7.89
C ALA A 124 -0.27 8.71 -6.51
N ASP A 125 0.80 8.37 -5.83
CA ASP A 125 0.73 7.85 -4.47
C ASP A 125 0.49 8.97 -3.45
N PHE A 126 0.92 10.21 -3.76
CA PHE A 126 0.71 11.42 -2.94
C PHE A 126 1.01 12.70 -3.73
N VAL A 127 0.62 13.83 -3.14
CA VAL A 127 0.93 15.17 -3.62
C VAL A 127 1.55 15.98 -2.48
N ILE A 128 2.73 16.56 -2.74
CA ILE A 128 3.42 17.51 -1.86
C ILE A 128 3.03 18.92 -2.32
N GLY A 129 2.57 19.78 -1.43
CA GLY A 129 2.38 21.20 -1.72
C GLY A 129 3.62 21.99 -1.32
N SER A 130 4.25 22.68 -2.28
CA SER A 130 5.47 23.45 -2.08
C SER A 130 5.34 24.88 -2.56
N VAL A 131 5.92 25.80 -1.80
CA VAL A 131 6.03 27.22 -2.15
C VAL A 131 7.50 27.53 -2.45
N HIS A 132 7.85 27.56 -3.74
CA HIS A 132 9.19 27.92 -4.18
C HIS A 132 9.28 29.37 -4.62
N PHE A 133 8.19 29.95 -5.10
CA PHE A 133 8.15 31.29 -5.67
C PHE A 133 7.16 32.19 -4.96
N ALA A 134 7.55 33.44 -4.81
CA ALA A 134 6.66 34.52 -4.45
C ALA A 134 5.78 34.93 -5.66
N PRO A 135 4.61 35.56 -5.45
CA PRO A 135 3.74 36.06 -6.53
C PRO A 135 4.44 36.99 -7.50
N GLU A 136 5.50 37.66 -7.06
CA GLU A 136 6.37 38.51 -7.87
C GLU A 136 7.22 37.72 -8.90
N GLY A 137 7.17 36.38 -8.84
CA GLY A 137 7.95 35.48 -9.71
C GLY A 137 9.42 35.32 -9.30
N LEU A 138 9.78 35.75 -8.09
CA LEU A 138 11.09 35.55 -7.51
C LEU A 138 11.10 34.31 -6.60
N PRO A 139 12.14 33.45 -6.67
CA PRO A 139 12.18 32.25 -5.86
C PRO A 139 12.68 32.53 -4.43
N TYR A 140 12.12 31.81 -3.45
CA TYR A 140 12.62 31.78 -2.08
C TYR A 140 13.91 30.97 -1.91
N ASP A 141 14.10 29.99 -2.79
CA ASP A 141 15.20 29.01 -2.76
C ASP A 141 16.14 29.11 -3.98
N GLY A 142 16.05 30.21 -4.72
CA GLY A 142 16.90 30.51 -5.86
C GLY A 142 18.33 30.89 -5.45
N SER A 143 18.96 31.78 -6.22
CA SER A 143 20.24 32.35 -5.83
C SER A 143 20.10 33.31 -4.65
N ILE A 144 21.23 33.57 -3.95
CA ILE A 144 21.26 34.56 -2.85
C ILE A 144 20.81 35.95 -3.37
N GLU A 145 21.20 36.30 -4.60
CA GLU A 145 20.82 37.56 -5.23
C GLU A 145 19.29 37.66 -5.46
N GLU A 146 18.66 36.59 -5.96
CA GLU A 146 17.20 36.55 -6.15
C GLU A 146 16.45 36.66 -4.82
N ALA A 147 16.96 36.00 -3.77
CA ALA A 147 16.36 36.09 -2.44
C ALA A 147 16.52 37.51 -1.83
N HIS A 148 17.66 38.19 -2.05
CA HIS A 148 17.87 39.58 -1.63
C HIS A 148 16.99 40.55 -2.43
N GLU A 149 16.80 40.33 -3.73
CA GLU A 149 15.88 41.12 -4.55
C GLU A 149 14.45 41.03 -3.99
N LEU A 150 14.00 39.82 -3.66
CA LEU A 150 12.70 39.62 -3.03
C LEU A 150 12.62 40.27 -1.64
N LEU A 151 13.68 40.19 -0.84
CA LEU A 151 13.75 40.87 0.46
C LEU A 151 13.61 42.39 0.33
N GLN A 152 14.26 43.00 -0.68
CA GLN A 152 14.13 44.44 -0.95
C GLN A 152 12.71 44.81 -1.34
N LEU A 153 12.04 44.00 -2.18
CA LEU A 153 10.64 44.23 -2.56
C LEU A 153 9.70 44.11 -1.36
N ARG A 154 9.95 43.19 -0.45
CA ARG A 154 9.14 42.98 0.77
C ARG A 154 9.46 43.99 1.87
N GLY A 155 10.59 44.69 1.79
CA GLY A 155 11.01 45.78 2.65
C GLY A 155 11.84 45.36 3.86
N ASN A 156 11.55 44.23 4.51
CA ASN A 156 12.33 43.72 5.64
C ASN A 156 12.17 42.19 5.81
N LEU A 157 12.99 41.61 6.68
CA LEU A 157 13.06 40.16 6.91
C LEU A 157 11.74 39.58 7.46
N GLU A 158 11.03 40.30 8.35
CA GLU A 158 9.75 39.84 8.88
C GLU A 158 8.67 39.83 7.81
N ALA A 159 8.60 40.85 6.97
CA ALA A 159 7.66 40.92 5.84
C ALA A 159 7.97 39.85 4.78
N TYR A 160 9.25 39.54 4.52
CA TYR A 160 9.68 38.45 3.64
C TYR A 160 9.13 37.10 4.13
N TRP A 161 9.36 36.74 5.40
CA TRP A 161 8.87 35.51 5.99
C TRP A 161 7.35 35.50 6.15
N SER A 162 6.74 36.64 6.47
CA SER A 162 5.28 36.75 6.54
C SER A 162 4.61 36.51 5.19
N GLY A 163 5.25 36.97 4.10
CA GLY A 163 4.81 36.67 2.74
C GLY A 163 4.83 35.17 2.46
N TYR A 164 5.97 34.53 2.67
CA TYR A 164 6.13 33.09 2.49
C TYR A 164 5.08 32.26 3.27
N ILE A 165 4.89 32.58 4.56
CA ILE A 165 3.89 31.91 5.40
C ILE A 165 2.48 32.16 4.87
N GLY A 166 2.18 33.40 4.40
CA GLY A 166 0.88 33.74 3.81
C GLY A 166 0.58 32.93 2.57
N GLU A 167 1.52 32.80 1.68
CA GLU A 167 1.42 32.01 0.45
C GLU A 167 1.20 30.52 0.74
N MET A 168 1.86 30.01 1.78
CA MET A 168 1.63 28.61 2.22
C MET A 168 0.23 28.42 2.79
N MET A 169 -0.28 29.38 3.56
CA MET A 169 -1.67 29.36 4.07
C MET A 169 -2.67 29.42 2.91
N GLU A 170 -2.47 30.29 1.92
CA GLU A 170 -3.30 30.36 0.72
C GLU A 170 -3.27 29.07 -0.09
N MET A 171 -2.10 28.44 -0.22
CA MET A 171 -1.97 27.13 -0.86
C MET A 171 -2.82 26.07 -0.13
N ILE A 172 -2.79 26.04 1.18
CA ILE A 172 -3.59 25.09 1.98
C ILE A 172 -5.07 25.36 1.81
N GLU A 173 -5.51 26.63 1.84
CA GLU A 173 -6.92 27.00 1.58
C GLU A 173 -7.40 26.54 0.21
N CYS A 174 -6.56 26.69 -0.81
CA CYS A 174 -6.90 26.30 -2.20
C CYS A 174 -6.83 24.80 -2.46
N PHE A 175 -5.84 24.11 -1.89
CA PHE A 175 -5.47 22.73 -2.23
C PHE A 175 -5.45 21.75 -1.07
N GLY A 176 -5.79 22.17 0.16
CA GLY A 176 -5.69 21.31 1.35
C GLY A 176 -6.36 19.94 1.22
N ASN A 177 -7.40 19.83 0.38
CA ASN A 177 -8.05 18.55 0.09
C ASN A 177 -7.34 17.69 -0.99
N MET A 178 -6.36 18.26 -1.68
CA MET A 178 -5.66 17.62 -2.80
C MET A 178 -4.22 17.25 -2.47
N ILE A 179 -3.58 17.99 -1.55
CA ILE A 179 -2.23 17.72 -1.07
C ILE A 179 -2.28 16.85 0.19
N GLN A 180 -1.26 16.04 0.39
CA GLN A 180 -1.10 15.20 1.58
C GLN A 180 0.05 15.66 2.47
N VAL A 181 1.02 16.37 1.89
CA VAL A 181 2.27 16.75 2.55
C VAL A 181 2.59 18.20 2.27
N ILE A 182 3.02 18.94 3.29
CA ILE A 182 3.60 20.28 3.14
C ILE A 182 5.11 20.13 2.95
N GLY A 183 5.61 20.54 1.79
CA GLY A 183 7.03 20.53 1.46
C GLY A 183 7.80 21.55 2.30
N HIS A 184 9.00 21.20 2.74
CA HIS A 184 10.04 22.04 3.37
C HIS A 184 9.54 23.38 3.96
N ILE A 185 8.66 23.32 4.97
CA ILE A 185 7.88 24.46 5.55
C ILE A 185 8.72 25.71 5.92
N ASP A 186 10.00 25.57 6.18
CA ASP A 186 10.93 26.66 6.48
C ASP A 186 12.04 26.84 5.39
N LEU A 187 11.67 26.62 4.12
CA LEU A 187 12.56 26.72 2.95
C LEU A 187 13.36 28.02 2.88
N PRO A 188 12.81 29.22 3.20
CA PRO A 188 13.57 30.47 3.10
C PRO A 188 14.88 30.51 3.88
N LYS A 189 15.04 29.67 4.91
CA LYS A 189 16.30 29.59 5.69
C LYS A 189 17.51 29.15 4.87
N LEU A 190 17.29 28.68 3.63
CA LEU A 190 18.38 28.37 2.70
C LEU A 190 19.24 29.59 2.39
N ASN A 191 18.60 30.73 2.13
CA ASN A 191 19.24 31.95 1.66
C ASN A 191 19.07 33.15 2.59
N MET A 192 18.15 33.06 3.59
CA MET A 192 17.82 34.14 4.49
C MET A 192 17.92 33.72 5.95
N GLU A 193 18.28 34.67 6.81
CA GLU A 193 18.22 34.43 8.24
C GLU A 193 16.79 34.12 8.68
N VAL A 194 16.68 33.26 9.68
CA VAL A 194 15.39 32.99 10.33
C VAL A 194 15.14 34.09 11.35
N PRO A 195 14.03 34.85 11.29
CA PRO A 195 13.70 35.87 12.28
C PRO A 195 13.58 35.29 13.70
N ASP A 196 13.91 36.08 14.71
CA ASP A 196 13.75 35.67 16.10
C ASP A 196 12.31 35.35 16.46
N ALA A 197 11.35 36.02 15.82
CA ALA A 197 9.93 35.69 15.88
C ALA A 197 9.64 34.25 15.49
N ILE A 198 10.30 33.69 14.48
CA ILE A 198 10.17 32.29 14.03
C ILE A 198 11.00 31.35 14.90
N LYS A 199 12.25 31.74 15.27
CA LYS A 199 13.07 30.92 16.19
C LYS A 199 12.39 30.67 17.52
N ASN A 200 11.62 31.67 18.01
CA ASN A 200 10.97 31.66 19.31
C ASN A 200 9.43 31.76 19.22
N PHE A 201 8.83 31.27 18.13
CA PHE A 201 7.42 31.50 17.82
C PHE A 201 6.45 31.02 18.92
N GLU A 202 6.81 30.03 19.72
CA GLU A 202 6.02 29.58 20.88
C GLU A 202 5.86 30.63 21.97
N LYS A 203 6.89 31.46 22.17
CA LYS A 203 6.95 32.44 23.27
C LYS A 203 6.71 33.88 22.80
N SER A 204 6.83 34.12 21.51
CA SER A 204 6.68 35.43 20.91
C SER A 204 5.21 35.74 20.59
N ASN A 205 4.78 36.96 20.87
CA ASN A 205 3.47 37.48 20.51
C ASN A 205 3.52 38.50 19.35
N THR A 206 4.61 38.49 18.56
CA THR A 206 4.68 39.30 17.34
C THR A 206 3.69 38.79 16.30
N PRO A 207 3.20 39.64 15.39
CA PRO A 207 2.30 39.21 14.31
C PRO A 207 2.85 38.05 13.50
N LEU A 208 4.15 38.02 13.20
CA LEU A 208 4.81 36.96 12.47
C LEU A 208 4.79 35.62 13.23
N ALA A 209 5.07 35.64 14.55
CA ALA A 209 5.02 34.44 15.38
C ALA A 209 3.58 33.88 15.50
N ILE A 210 2.59 34.77 15.63
CA ILE A 210 1.16 34.38 15.65
C ILE A 210 0.81 33.72 14.30
N LYS A 211 1.14 34.37 13.19
CA LYS A 211 0.87 33.86 11.83
C LYS A 211 1.49 32.47 11.61
N PHE A 212 2.71 32.26 12.12
CA PHE A 212 3.37 30.95 12.00
C PHE A 212 2.69 29.85 12.83
N ARG A 213 2.23 30.17 14.05
CA ARG A 213 1.41 29.24 14.86
C ARG A 213 0.10 28.89 14.15
N THR A 214 -0.59 29.89 13.60
CA THR A 214 -1.81 29.69 12.82
C THR A 214 -1.57 28.78 11.60
N LEU A 215 -0.44 28.92 10.90
CA LEU A 215 -0.07 28.00 9.82
C LEU A 215 0.04 26.55 10.32
N LEU A 216 0.70 26.31 11.46
CA LEU A 216 0.83 24.95 12.02
C LEU A 216 -0.52 24.37 12.45
N GLU A 217 -1.38 25.18 13.05
CA GLU A 217 -2.75 24.80 13.41
C GLU A 217 -3.56 24.44 12.15
N MET A 218 -3.46 25.25 11.11
CA MET A 218 -4.11 25.02 9.82
C MET A 218 -3.65 23.70 9.16
N ILE A 219 -2.36 23.38 9.24
CA ILE A 219 -1.80 22.09 8.75
C ILE A 219 -2.43 20.92 9.54
N ALA A 220 -2.57 21.06 10.87
CA ALA A 220 -3.20 20.04 11.70
C ALA A 220 -4.68 19.85 11.37
N ASP A 221 -5.43 20.95 11.22
CA ASP A 221 -6.87 20.94 10.94
C ASP A 221 -7.19 20.31 9.56
N HIS A 222 -6.30 20.48 8.58
CA HIS A 222 -6.42 19.85 7.27
C HIS A 222 -5.87 18.42 7.24
N ASN A 223 -5.40 17.86 8.36
CA ASN A 223 -4.79 16.52 8.45
C ASN A 223 -3.61 16.32 7.48
N LEU A 224 -2.84 17.35 7.23
CA LEU A 224 -1.66 17.30 6.37
C LEU A 224 -0.43 16.83 7.15
N SER A 225 0.53 16.24 6.46
CA SER A 225 1.83 15.88 7.02
C SER A 225 2.89 16.94 6.72
N LEU A 226 3.94 17.00 7.56
CA LEU A 226 5.13 17.79 7.26
C LEU A 226 6.21 16.93 6.59
N ASP A 227 6.82 17.44 5.55
CA ASP A 227 8.00 16.86 4.92
C ASP A 227 9.24 17.11 5.78
N VAL A 228 9.82 16.03 6.34
CA VAL A 228 11.12 16.08 7.03
C VAL A 228 12.20 15.84 6.01
N ASN A 229 12.69 16.93 5.42
CA ASN A 229 13.50 16.93 4.23
C ASN A 229 14.99 17.13 4.56
N MET A 230 15.80 16.16 4.16
CA MET A 230 17.23 16.13 4.43
C MET A 230 18.07 16.93 3.42
N ALA A 231 17.50 17.41 2.31
CA ALA A 231 18.21 18.22 1.32
C ALA A 231 18.80 19.50 1.92
N GLY A 232 18.11 20.12 2.88
CA GLY A 232 18.61 21.30 3.55
C GLY A 232 19.95 21.07 4.28
N LYS A 233 20.14 19.86 4.82
CA LYS A 233 21.44 19.48 5.40
C LYS A 233 22.53 19.37 4.34
N VAL A 234 22.23 18.80 3.18
CA VAL A 234 23.15 18.72 2.04
C VAL A 234 23.49 20.11 1.53
N LYS A 235 22.50 21.03 1.52
CA LYS A 235 22.65 22.43 1.11
C LYS A 235 23.27 23.33 2.20
N GLY A 236 23.53 22.82 3.42
CA GLY A 236 24.22 23.54 4.51
C GLY A 236 23.32 24.39 5.43
N CYS A 237 22.00 24.43 5.22
CA CYS A 237 21.05 25.20 6.03
C CYS A 237 20.33 24.39 7.14
N GLY A 238 20.68 23.11 7.31
CA GLY A 238 20.05 22.19 8.26
C GLY A 238 18.78 21.54 7.73
N VAL A 239 18.25 20.58 8.47
CA VAL A 239 17.07 19.79 8.07
C VAL A 239 15.81 20.65 8.04
N TYR A 240 14.93 20.46 7.05
CA TYR A 240 13.57 21.02 7.06
C TYR A 240 12.59 20.01 7.67
N PRO A 241 11.67 20.42 8.56
CA PRO A 241 11.69 21.68 9.28
C PRO A 241 12.77 21.72 10.38
N SER A 242 13.03 22.92 10.92
CA SER A 242 13.88 23.08 12.09
C SER A 242 13.31 22.36 13.31
N GLN A 243 14.17 21.95 14.25
CA GLN A 243 13.80 21.07 15.36
C GLN A 243 12.69 21.64 16.30
N ASN A 244 12.65 22.96 16.49
CA ASN A 244 11.61 23.64 17.27
C ASN A 244 10.24 23.54 16.59
N ILE A 245 10.21 23.69 15.25
CA ILE A 245 8.98 23.52 14.44
C ILE A 245 8.50 22.08 14.54
N LEU A 246 9.40 21.13 14.40
CA LEU A 246 9.09 19.71 14.44
C LEU A 246 8.54 19.26 15.81
N LYS A 247 9.07 19.81 16.92
CA LYS A 247 8.54 19.57 18.27
C LYS A 247 7.10 20.07 18.42
N ARG A 248 6.83 21.28 17.93
CA ARG A 248 5.46 21.81 17.97
C ARG A 248 4.51 21.02 17.09
N ALA A 249 4.95 20.60 15.93
CA ALA A 249 4.18 19.71 15.04
C ALA A 249 3.81 18.39 15.76
N PHE A 250 4.75 17.83 16.54
CA PHE A 250 4.47 16.65 17.36
C PHE A 250 3.39 16.90 18.41
N GLU A 251 3.44 18.03 19.13
CA GLU A 251 2.43 18.44 20.12
C GLU A 251 1.04 18.61 19.47
N LEU A 252 0.99 19.18 18.26
CA LEU A 252 -0.24 19.33 17.47
C LEU A 252 -0.67 18.03 16.78
N LYS A 253 0.06 16.91 16.97
CA LYS A 253 -0.19 15.61 16.34
C LYS A 253 -0.15 15.64 14.80
N ILE A 254 0.58 16.58 14.23
CA ILE A 254 0.81 16.64 12.79
C ILE A 254 1.69 15.45 12.41
N PRO A 255 1.28 14.58 11.48
CA PRO A 255 2.13 13.49 11.00
C PRO A 255 3.37 14.03 10.28
N VAL A 256 4.43 13.22 10.22
CA VAL A 256 5.63 13.55 9.45
C VAL A 256 5.89 12.51 8.37
N ALA A 257 6.26 12.96 7.19
CA ALA A 257 6.79 12.16 6.10
C ALA A 257 8.29 12.41 5.98
N LEU A 258 9.05 11.44 5.46
CA LEU A 258 10.50 11.59 5.28
C LEU A 258 10.83 11.97 3.85
N GLY A 259 11.85 12.83 3.67
CA GLY A 259 12.31 13.25 2.36
C GLY A 259 13.81 13.43 2.29
N THR A 260 14.43 12.99 1.19
CA THR A 260 15.82 13.33 0.85
C THR A 260 15.89 14.37 -0.24
N ASP A 261 14.82 14.51 -1.03
CA ASP A 261 14.71 15.47 -2.13
C ASP A 261 15.96 15.37 -3.04
N THR A 262 16.21 14.12 -3.47
CA THR A 262 17.42 13.72 -4.17
C THR A 262 17.37 14.16 -5.63
N HIS A 263 18.37 14.92 -6.08
CA HIS A 263 18.49 15.44 -7.45
C HIS A 263 19.60 14.76 -8.26
N HIS A 264 20.38 13.91 -7.62
CA HIS A 264 21.47 13.18 -8.26
C HIS A 264 21.62 11.80 -7.65
N ILE A 265 21.79 10.78 -8.48
CA ILE A 265 21.92 9.38 -8.09
C ILE A 265 22.98 9.12 -6.99
N LYS A 266 24.03 9.96 -6.91
CA LYS A 266 25.05 9.88 -5.84
C LYS A 266 24.53 10.27 -4.47
N GLN A 267 23.42 10.97 -4.39
CA GLN A 267 22.78 11.43 -3.14
C GLN A 267 21.69 10.45 -2.66
N PHE A 268 21.32 9.50 -3.50
CA PHE A 268 20.28 8.53 -3.19
C PHE A 268 20.62 7.77 -1.90
N GLY A 269 19.67 7.69 -0.99
CA GLY A 269 19.83 7.02 0.31
C GLY A 269 20.67 7.78 1.35
N LEU A 270 21.22 8.94 1.01
CA LEU A 270 21.95 9.75 1.98
C LEU A 270 21.05 10.22 3.12
N ASN A 271 21.57 10.10 4.35
CA ASN A 271 20.92 10.60 5.56
C ASN A 271 19.61 9.92 5.98
N TYR A 272 19.19 8.81 5.36
CA TYR A 272 17.96 8.09 5.78
C TYR A 272 17.94 7.75 7.27
N LYS A 273 19.03 7.14 7.79
CA LYS A 273 19.12 6.78 9.21
C LYS A 273 19.09 8.01 10.12
N GLU A 274 19.62 9.10 9.64
CA GLU A 274 19.66 10.34 10.39
C GLU A 274 18.30 11.02 10.44
N SER A 275 17.49 10.94 9.37
CA SER A 275 16.13 11.46 9.37
C SER A 275 15.29 10.80 10.46
N LEU A 276 15.39 9.48 10.65
CA LEU A 276 14.71 8.77 11.73
C LEU A 276 15.12 9.28 13.12
N LYS A 277 16.43 9.43 13.37
CA LYS A 277 16.94 9.99 14.62
C LYS A 277 16.47 11.43 14.85
N TYR A 278 16.38 12.20 13.75
CA TYR A 278 15.96 13.59 13.80
C TYR A 278 14.50 13.73 14.25
N ILE A 279 13.59 12.92 13.71
CA ILE A 279 12.20 12.95 14.10
C ILE A 279 11.96 12.34 15.49
N GLN A 280 12.71 11.29 15.87
CA GLN A 280 12.66 10.73 17.24
C GLN A 280 13.05 11.76 18.30
N LYS A 281 14.02 12.64 18.03
CA LYS A 281 14.43 13.73 18.91
C LYS A 281 13.30 14.74 19.15
N ALA A 282 12.34 14.86 18.27
CA ALA A 282 11.14 15.68 18.42
C ALA A 282 9.99 14.96 19.15
N GLY A 283 10.08 13.64 19.35
CA GLY A 283 9.09 12.81 20.05
C GLY A 283 8.39 11.77 19.18
N TYR A 284 8.58 11.79 17.87
CA TYR A 284 7.91 10.88 16.97
C TYR A 284 8.44 9.44 17.11
N GLN A 285 7.51 8.49 17.19
CA GLN A 285 7.78 7.06 17.14
C GLN A 285 7.32 6.42 15.82
N GLN A 286 6.66 7.20 14.98
CA GLN A 286 6.13 6.81 13.68
C GLN A 286 6.29 7.96 12.69
N TYR A 287 6.39 7.62 11.42
CA TYR A 287 6.25 8.52 10.28
C TYR A 287 5.21 7.97 9.31
N VAL A 288 4.83 8.72 8.29
CA VAL A 288 3.88 8.28 7.27
C VAL A 288 4.56 8.19 5.92
N SER A 289 4.17 7.20 5.15
CA SER A 289 4.30 7.12 3.70
C SER A 289 2.91 7.12 3.08
N TYR A 290 2.82 7.22 1.77
CA TYR A 290 1.52 7.28 1.11
C TYR A 290 1.42 6.22 0.03
N SER A 291 0.19 5.77 -0.24
CA SER A 291 -0.15 4.91 -1.36
C SER A 291 -1.52 5.28 -1.86
N ARG A 292 -1.63 5.70 -3.12
CA ARG A 292 -2.88 6.18 -3.73
C ARG A 292 -3.61 7.20 -2.86
N LEU A 293 -2.87 8.21 -2.40
CA LEU A 293 -3.31 9.31 -1.54
C LEU A 293 -3.70 8.91 -0.11
N ILE A 294 -3.52 7.65 0.28
CA ILE A 294 -3.86 7.14 1.63
C ILE A 294 -2.58 7.09 2.48
N PRO A 295 -2.58 7.67 3.70
CA PRO A 295 -1.44 7.60 4.60
C PRO A 295 -1.26 6.19 5.18
N GLU A 296 -0.01 5.73 5.20
CA GLU A 296 0.43 4.47 5.79
C GLU A 296 1.42 4.77 6.92
N LYS A 297 1.06 4.42 8.15
CA LYS A 297 1.94 4.62 9.32
C LYS A 297 3.11 3.64 9.30
N ARG A 298 4.32 4.15 9.57
CA ARG A 298 5.57 3.41 9.64
C ARG A 298 6.18 3.57 11.02
N THR A 299 6.39 2.48 11.73
CA THR A 299 6.99 2.51 13.07
C THR A 299 8.50 2.67 12.99
N ILE A 300 9.06 3.51 13.87
CA ILE A 300 10.50 3.67 14.02
C ILE A 300 10.97 2.70 15.11
N TYR A 301 11.88 1.82 14.77
CA TYR A 301 12.43 0.83 15.69
C TYR A 301 13.80 1.29 16.23
N ASN A 302 14.09 1.02 17.50
CA ASN A 302 15.44 1.17 18.02
C ASN A 302 16.35 0.01 17.55
N ASP A 303 17.67 0.18 17.68
CA ASP A 303 18.66 -0.80 17.15
C ASP A 303 18.47 -2.23 17.73
N HIS A 304 17.95 -2.36 18.95
CA HIS A 304 17.70 -3.67 19.58
C HIS A 304 16.42 -4.31 19.00
N GLU A 305 15.34 -3.57 18.90
CA GLU A 305 14.09 -4.00 18.26
C GLU A 305 14.31 -4.34 16.79
N LEU A 306 15.09 -3.53 16.08
CA LEU A 306 15.51 -3.79 14.71
C LEU A 306 16.22 -5.11 14.57
N LYS A 307 17.17 -5.44 15.48
CA LYS A 307 17.92 -6.69 15.45
C LYS A 307 17.02 -7.90 15.66
N ILE A 308 16.08 -7.81 16.60
CA ILE A 308 15.11 -8.88 16.85
C ILE A 308 14.21 -9.08 15.64
N LYS A 309 13.62 -7.99 15.12
CA LYS A 309 12.70 -8.05 13.99
C LYS A 309 13.40 -8.51 12.71
N TYR A 310 14.64 -8.07 12.47
CA TYR A 310 15.46 -8.55 11.37
C TYR A 310 15.73 -10.05 11.44
N THR A 311 16.01 -10.57 12.64
CA THR A 311 16.22 -12.02 12.86
C THR A 311 14.94 -12.79 12.55
N ILE A 312 13.77 -12.28 12.97
CA ILE A 312 12.45 -12.87 12.69
C ILE A 312 12.18 -12.85 11.19
N LEU A 313 12.38 -11.70 10.54
CA LEU A 313 12.13 -11.52 9.11
C LEU A 313 12.99 -12.48 8.26
N ASN A 314 14.31 -12.51 8.50
CA ASN A 314 15.22 -13.38 7.75
C ASN A 314 14.92 -14.86 7.99
N LYS A 315 14.65 -15.24 9.23
CA LYS A 315 14.28 -16.61 9.55
C LYS A 315 12.96 -17.02 8.88
N GLY A 316 12.00 -16.09 8.79
CA GLY A 316 10.74 -16.29 8.06
C GLY A 316 10.96 -16.44 6.57
N ILE A 317 11.73 -15.56 5.95
CA ILE A 317 12.06 -15.62 4.52
C ILE A 317 12.87 -16.87 4.20
N GLU A 318 13.85 -17.23 5.04
CA GLU A 318 14.64 -18.44 4.88
C GLU A 318 13.79 -19.70 4.95
N LEU A 319 12.88 -19.79 5.94
CA LEU A 319 11.94 -20.90 6.06
C LEU A 319 10.96 -20.97 4.89
N LEU A 320 10.51 -19.85 4.39
CA LEU A 320 9.66 -19.80 3.19
C LEU A 320 10.43 -20.28 1.96
N ASN A 321 11.67 -19.83 1.76
CA ASN A 321 12.50 -20.22 0.62
C ASN A 321 12.91 -21.70 0.69
N GLN A 322 13.35 -22.20 1.84
CA GLN A 322 13.78 -23.61 2.00
C GLN A 322 12.68 -24.62 1.70
N ARG A 323 11.42 -24.27 1.94
CA ARG A 323 10.29 -25.19 1.74
C ARG A 323 9.63 -25.10 0.38
N PHE A 324 9.94 -24.09 -0.41
CA PHE A 324 9.56 -24.05 -1.81
C PHE A 324 10.57 -24.75 -2.73
N ASP A 325 11.79 -25.08 -2.24
CA ASP A 325 12.86 -25.70 -3.03
C ASP A 325 12.81 -27.24 -3.07
N ASP A 326 12.14 -27.89 -2.11
CA ASP A 326 12.03 -29.33 -2.05
C ASP A 326 10.71 -29.87 -2.62
N ASP A 327 10.84 -30.77 -3.55
CA ASP A 327 9.87 -31.58 -4.31
C ASP A 327 8.38 -31.62 -3.90
N GLN A 328 7.58 -31.27 -4.85
CA GLN A 328 6.22 -31.67 -5.32
C GLN A 328 5.04 -31.88 -4.34
N ARG A 329 5.19 -31.96 -3.02
CA ARG A 329 4.06 -32.17 -2.09
C ARG A 329 4.38 -31.61 -0.70
N LYS A 330 4.51 -30.29 -0.53
CA LYS A 330 4.94 -29.78 0.77
C LYS A 330 4.08 -28.67 1.36
N ILE A 331 3.95 -28.84 2.64
CA ILE A 331 3.34 -28.08 3.72
C ILE A 331 3.92 -26.66 3.76
N ILE A 332 3.07 -25.65 3.81
CA ILE A 332 3.47 -24.28 4.18
C ILE A 332 3.94 -24.30 5.65
N PRO A 333 5.07 -23.68 5.97
CA PRO A 333 5.75 -23.90 7.23
C PRO A 333 4.98 -23.52 8.47
N GLN A 334 5.14 -24.32 9.52
CA GLN A 334 5.02 -23.86 10.88
C GLN A 334 5.92 -22.64 11.09
N PHE A 335 5.34 -21.49 11.39
CA PHE A 335 6.10 -20.33 11.83
C PHE A 335 6.45 -20.53 13.32
N SER A 336 7.58 -21.15 13.61
CA SER A 336 8.13 -21.20 14.97
C SER A 336 9.00 -19.98 15.22
N PHE A 337 8.39 -18.79 15.25
CA PHE A 337 9.06 -17.58 15.74
C PHE A 337 8.71 -17.40 17.21
N GLY A 338 9.56 -16.69 17.93
CA GLY A 338 9.21 -16.13 19.24
C GLY A 338 8.25 -14.93 19.16
N GLY A 339 7.41 -14.86 18.11
CA GLY A 339 6.42 -13.84 17.83
C GLY A 339 5.27 -14.39 16.96
N SER A 340 4.16 -13.68 16.90
CA SER A 340 3.00 -14.08 16.09
C SER A 340 3.26 -13.90 14.58
N PHE A 341 2.51 -14.61 13.74
CA PHE A 341 2.55 -14.39 12.29
C PHE A 341 2.07 -12.96 11.91
N SER A 342 1.21 -12.37 12.73
CA SER A 342 0.85 -10.95 12.60
C SER A 342 2.06 -10.04 12.74
N ASP A 343 2.91 -10.28 13.74
CA ASP A 343 4.16 -9.53 13.94
C ASP A 343 5.09 -9.66 12.73
N PHE A 344 5.19 -10.85 12.14
CA PHE A 344 5.95 -11.08 10.92
C PHE A 344 5.38 -10.30 9.73
N LEU A 345 4.06 -10.32 9.53
CA LEU A 345 3.42 -9.56 8.46
C LEU A 345 3.59 -8.06 8.62
N ASP A 346 3.49 -7.55 9.85
CA ASP A 346 3.69 -6.13 10.14
C ASP A 346 5.14 -5.72 9.87
N ILE A 347 6.11 -6.54 10.26
CA ILE A 347 7.53 -6.32 9.95
C ILE A 347 7.77 -6.37 8.43
N TYR A 348 7.20 -7.36 7.75
CA TYR A 348 7.36 -7.53 6.31
C TYR A 348 6.72 -6.37 5.55
N LYS A 349 5.57 -5.88 6.00
CA LYS A 349 4.92 -4.68 5.48
C LYS A 349 5.79 -3.43 5.66
N ASP A 350 6.31 -3.22 6.88
CA ASP A 350 7.20 -2.10 7.18
C ASP A 350 8.47 -2.16 6.34
N ALA A 351 8.97 -3.37 6.08
CA ALA A 351 10.18 -3.61 5.33
C ALA A 351 10.00 -3.44 3.80
N THR A 352 8.91 -3.97 3.24
CA THR A 352 8.75 -4.06 1.79
C THR A 352 7.81 -3.01 1.20
N GLY A 353 7.02 -2.35 2.07
CA GLY A 353 5.97 -1.43 1.65
C GLY A 353 4.96 -2.06 0.70
N MET A 354 4.86 -3.37 0.69
CA MET A 354 3.94 -4.08 -0.18
C MET A 354 2.50 -3.77 0.19
N GLY A 355 2.00 -2.77 -0.48
CA GLY A 355 0.62 -2.63 -0.84
C GLY A 355 -0.29 -1.92 0.14
N THR A 356 -1.28 -1.32 -0.45
CA THR A 356 -2.57 -0.89 0.11
C THR A 356 -3.31 -2.00 0.88
N TYR A 357 -2.80 -3.20 0.85
CA TYR A 357 -3.19 -4.35 1.66
C TYR A 357 -2.00 -4.74 2.54
N ASN A 358 -2.18 -4.87 3.81
CA ASN A 358 -1.24 -5.47 4.76
C ASN A 358 -0.97 -6.92 4.34
N ALA A 359 -0.29 -7.14 3.21
CA ALA A 359 -0.24 -8.41 2.54
C ALA A 359 1.19 -8.80 2.14
N MET A 360 1.53 -10.04 2.38
CA MET A 360 2.76 -10.68 1.91
C MET A 360 2.42 -11.54 0.69
N ARG A 361 3.15 -11.35 -0.41
CA ARG A 361 3.05 -12.20 -1.60
C ARG A 361 4.27 -13.10 -1.70
N ILE A 362 4.03 -14.39 -1.68
CA ILE A 362 5.06 -15.42 -1.83
C ILE A 362 5.00 -15.91 -3.28
N ARG A 363 6.14 -15.90 -3.97
CA ARG A 363 6.24 -16.37 -5.37
C ARG A 363 7.31 -17.44 -5.54
N LYS A 364 7.02 -18.45 -6.36
CA LYS A 364 7.96 -19.41 -6.91
C LYS A 364 7.45 -19.89 -8.27
N ASP A 365 8.32 -19.96 -9.28
CA ASP A 365 8.07 -20.59 -10.60
C ASP A 365 6.71 -20.21 -11.26
N ASN A 366 6.37 -18.94 -11.38
CA ASN A 366 5.08 -18.42 -11.86
C ASN A 366 3.86 -18.69 -10.96
N ARG A 367 4.07 -19.16 -9.73
CA ARG A 367 3.04 -19.35 -8.71
C ARG A 367 3.10 -18.25 -7.66
N SER A 368 1.97 -17.91 -7.10
CA SER A 368 1.91 -16.92 -6.03
C SER A 368 0.79 -17.19 -5.03
N VAL A 369 1.09 -16.94 -3.75
CA VAL A 369 0.12 -16.91 -2.68
C VAL A 369 0.24 -15.57 -1.97
N THR A 370 -0.88 -14.90 -1.72
CA THR A 370 -0.92 -13.63 -1.00
C THR A 370 -1.65 -13.82 0.32
N ILE A 371 -1.00 -13.46 1.41
CA ILE A 371 -1.51 -13.53 2.78
C ILE A 371 -1.55 -12.11 3.36
N SER A 372 -2.59 -11.75 4.09
CA SER A 372 -2.79 -10.41 4.65
C SER A 372 -3.35 -10.47 6.07
N ASN A 373 -3.10 -9.43 6.86
CA ASN A 373 -3.75 -9.22 8.16
C ASN A 373 -5.04 -8.40 8.07
N GLN A 374 -5.51 -8.07 6.86
CA GLN A 374 -6.80 -7.41 6.60
C GLN A 374 -7.67 -8.28 5.70
N ALA A 375 -8.96 -8.33 6.02
CA ALA A 375 -9.93 -8.97 5.15
C ALA A 375 -10.00 -8.24 3.80
N PRO A 376 -9.74 -8.92 2.67
CA PRO A 376 -9.89 -8.30 1.35
C PRO A 376 -11.36 -7.96 1.08
N GLU A 377 -11.61 -6.93 0.28
CA GLU A 377 -12.97 -6.58 -0.12
C GLU A 377 -13.69 -7.76 -0.77
N ASN A 378 -15.00 -7.88 -0.49
CA ASN A 378 -15.81 -8.94 -1.04
C ASN A 378 -16.10 -8.71 -2.53
N PRO A 379 -15.52 -9.48 -3.48
CA PRO A 379 -15.72 -9.28 -4.91
C PRO A 379 -17.07 -9.80 -5.45
N LEU A 380 -17.86 -10.51 -4.64
CA LEU A 380 -19.11 -11.13 -5.06
C LEU A 380 -20.32 -10.26 -4.69
N ARG A 381 -20.32 -8.98 -5.07
CA ARG A 381 -21.53 -8.14 -5.00
C ARG A 381 -22.33 -8.29 -6.30
N ASN A 382 -23.65 -8.42 -6.19
CA ASN A 382 -24.59 -8.46 -7.31
C ASN A 382 -24.37 -9.63 -8.29
N VAL A 383 -23.96 -10.80 -7.78
CA VAL A 383 -23.80 -12.03 -8.56
C VAL A 383 -24.91 -13.00 -8.19
N LYS A 384 -25.55 -13.61 -9.17
CA LYS A 384 -26.60 -14.62 -8.96
C LYS A 384 -25.96 -16.00 -8.75
N GLY A 385 -26.45 -16.73 -7.76
CA GLY A 385 -25.94 -18.05 -7.42
C GLY A 385 -26.84 -18.81 -6.45
N LEU A 386 -26.45 -20.05 -6.17
CA LEU A 386 -27.10 -20.90 -5.18
C LEU A 386 -26.69 -20.40 -3.78
N PHE A 387 -27.67 -20.05 -2.98
CA PHE A 387 -27.51 -19.68 -1.58
C PHE A 387 -28.10 -20.80 -0.71
N SER A 388 -27.34 -21.24 0.31
CA SER A 388 -27.84 -22.21 1.27
C SER A 388 -27.58 -21.82 2.71
N VAL A 389 -28.53 -22.13 3.58
CA VAL A 389 -28.37 -22.16 5.04
C VAL A 389 -28.60 -23.59 5.47
N HIS A 390 -27.67 -24.20 6.19
CA HIS A 390 -27.70 -25.60 6.54
C HIS A 390 -27.04 -25.86 7.90
N LYS A 391 -27.25 -27.06 8.47
CA LYS A 391 -26.49 -27.50 9.64
C LYS A 391 -25.01 -27.61 9.31
N ASP A 392 -24.16 -27.21 10.24
CA ASP A 392 -22.72 -27.26 10.07
C ASP A 392 -22.21 -28.67 10.41
N LEU A 393 -22.33 -29.58 9.46
CA LEU A 393 -21.99 -31.00 9.59
C LEU A 393 -21.06 -31.45 8.46
N PRO A 394 -20.13 -32.39 8.74
CA PRO A 394 -19.30 -33.01 7.70
C PRO A 394 -20.17 -33.63 6.59
N GLY A 395 -19.77 -33.39 5.35
CA GLY A 395 -20.45 -33.96 4.17
C GLY A 395 -21.52 -33.09 3.53
N VAL A 396 -22.05 -32.05 4.21
CA VAL A 396 -23.10 -31.20 3.63
C VAL A 396 -22.65 -30.52 2.35
N MET A 397 -21.47 -29.95 2.32
CA MET A 397 -20.91 -29.38 1.08
C MET A 397 -20.69 -30.45 0.01
N SER A 398 -20.32 -31.67 0.38
CA SER A 398 -20.22 -32.80 -0.55
C SER A 398 -21.59 -33.12 -1.19
N SER A 399 -22.69 -33.10 -0.44
CA SER A 399 -24.03 -33.29 -0.98
C SER A 399 -24.42 -32.20 -1.98
N ILE A 400 -24.17 -30.93 -1.67
CA ILE A 400 -24.43 -29.81 -2.61
C ILE A 400 -23.65 -30.00 -3.90
N PHE A 401 -22.33 -30.24 -3.80
CA PHE A 401 -21.47 -30.38 -4.97
C PHE A 401 -21.78 -31.65 -5.77
N ASN A 402 -22.20 -32.73 -5.11
CA ASN A 402 -22.66 -33.95 -5.78
C ASN A 402 -23.90 -33.69 -6.63
N SER A 403 -24.89 -32.98 -6.08
CA SER A 403 -26.12 -32.62 -6.81
C SER A 403 -25.82 -31.74 -8.03
N LEU A 404 -24.93 -30.77 -7.90
CA LEU A 404 -24.51 -29.91 -9.02
C LEU A 404 -23.75 -30.73 -10.08
N ALA A 405 -22.85 -31.60 -9.64
CA ALA A 405 -22.06 -32.45 -10.55
C ALA A 405 -22.92 -33.48 -11.28
N SER A 406 -23.94 -34.09 -10.65
CA SER A 406 -24.85 -35.04 -11.28
C SER A 406 -25.68 -34.41 -12.41
N GLU A 407 -25.96 -33.11 -12.31
CA GLU A 407 -26.60 -32.32 -13.35
C GLU A 407 -25.59 -31.76 -14.37
N GLY A 408 -24.31 -32.11 -14.27
CA GLY A 408 -23.23 -31.61 -15.13
C GLY A 408 -22.93 -30.13 -14.94
N ILE A 409 -23.30 -29.54 -13.81
CA ILE A 409 -23.11 -28.13 -13.49
C ILE A 409 -21.73 -27.94 -12.88
N ASN A 410 -20.90 -27.10 -13.52
CA ASN A 410 -19.61 -26.73 -12.96
C ASN A 410 -19.70 -25.52 -12.02
N VAL A 411 -19.02 -25.60 -10.89
CA VAL A 411 -18.94 -24.52 -9.91
C VAL A 411 -17.82 -23.57 -10.29
N GLU A 412 -18.13 -22.29 -10.39
CA GLU A 412 -17.16 -21.25 -10.72
C GLU A 412 -16.50 -20.66 -9.49
N THR A 413 -17.30 -20.31 -8.50
CA THR A 413 -16.82 -19.86 -7.19
C THR A 413 -17.73 -20.42 -6.10
N ALA A 414 -17.16 -20.63 -4.92
CA ALA A 414 -17.94 -20.97 -3.74
C ALA A 414 -17.37 -20.29 -2.51
N ARG A 415 -18.26 -19.94 -1.60
CA ARG A 415 -17.97 -19.44 -0.27
C ARG A 415 -18.83 -20.14 0.74
N LEU A 416 -18.22 -20.69 1.76
CA LEU A 416 -18.86 -21.28 2.92
C LEU A 416 -18.39 -20.54 4.16
N LYS A 417 -19.26 -20.39 5.14
CA LYS A 417 -18.92 -19.89 6.46
C LYS A 417 -19.77 -20.57 7.53
N SER A 418 -19.13 -21.25 8.46
CA SER A 418 -19.74 -21.76 9.68
C SER A 418 -20.10 -20.61 10.63
N LYS A 419 -21.18 -20.77 11.36
CA LYS A 419 -21.66 -19.86 12.40
C LYS A 419 -21.56 -20.51 13.78
N ASN A 420 -21.54 -19.68 14.82
CA ASN A 420 -21.46 -20.16 16.21
C ASN A 420 -22.75 -20.84 16.71
N ASP A 421 -23.83 -20.80 15.95
CA ASP A 421 -25.13 -21.42 16.27
C ASP A 421 -25.31 -22.86 15.72
N GLY A 422 -24.22 -23.45 15.23
CA GLY A 422 -24.23 -24.79 14.64
C GLY A 422 -24.80 -24.84 13.22
N THR A 423 -24.96 -23.67 12.58
CA THR A 423 -25.35 -23.58 11.17
C THR A 423 -24.21 -23.09 10.31
N ALA A 424 -24.31 -23.30 9.01
CA ALA A 424 -23.40 -22.74 8.02
C ALA A 424 -24.18 -22.07 6.88
N VAL A 425 -23.52 -21.11 6.22
CA VAL A 425 -24.05 -20.41 5.05
C VAL A 425 -23.11 -20.60 3.88
N ALA A 426 -23.64 -21.03 2.73
CA ALA A 426 -22.86 -21.11 1.51
C ALA A 426 -23.48 -20.29 0.38
N PHE A 427 -22.60 -19.73 -0.46
CA PHE A 427 -23.00 -19.09 -1.71
C PHE A 427 -22.10 -19.61 -2.84
N ILE A 428 -22.70 -20.15 -3.88
CA ILE A 428 -22.05 -20.88 -4.96
C ILE A 428 -22.47 -20.28 -6.30
N THR A 429 -21.53 -19.80 -7.09
CA THR A 429 -21.81 -19.39 -8.47
C THR A 429 -21.47 -20.52 -9.44
N VAL A 430 -22.24 -20.64 -10.49
CA VAL A 430 -22.13 -21.72 -11.49
C VAL A 430 -22.06 -21.16 -12.90
N SER A 431 -21.49 -21.92 -13.83
CA SER A 431 -21.17 -21.45 -15.18
C SER A 431 -22.38 -21.28 -16.11
N GLU A 432 -23.49 -21.99 -15.85
CA GLU A 432 -24.69 -21.98 -16.68
C GLU A 432 -25.97 -22.12 -15.87
N ASN A 433 -27.06 -21.47 -16.33
CA ASN A 433 -28.39 -21.62 -15.78
C ASN A 433 -29.36 -22.05 -16.86
N ASN A 434 -29.52 -23.37 -17.04
CA ASN A 434 -30.41 -23.97 -18.04
C ASN A 434 -31.60 -24.73 -17.41
N GLY A 435 -32.13 -24.26 -16.26
CA GLY A 435 -33.15 -24.96 -15.51
C GLY A 435 -32.66 -26.16 -14.68
N ARG A 436 -31.40 -26.56 -14.84
CA ARG A 436 -30.80 -27.69 -14.11
C ARG A 436 -30.49 -27.37 -12.65
N ILE A 437 -30.35 -26.07 -12.33
CA ILE A 437 -30.07 -25.64 -10.96
C ILE A 437 -31.30 -25.92 -10.07
N GLU A 438 -32.48 -25.66 -10.56
CA GLU A 438 -33.73 -25.97 -9.88
C GLU A 438 -33.85 -27.49 -9.60
N SER A 439 -33.51 -28.33 -10.58
CA SER A 439 -33.46 -29.80 -10.40
C SER A 439 -32.46 -30.21 -9.33
N ALA A 440 -31.27 -29.62 -9.32
CA ALA A 440 -30.25 -29.86 -8.28
C ALA A 440 -30.75 -29.43 -6.89
N ILE A 441 -31.42 -28.28 -6.79
CA ILE A 441 -32.01 -27.78 -5.53
C ILE A 441 -33.10 -28.71 -5.04
N ASP A 442 -34.01 -29.16 -5.92
CA ASP A 442 -35.11 -30.05 -5.57
C ASP A 442 -34.58 -31.42 -5.13
N PHE A 443 -33.52 -31.92 -5.76
CA PHE A 443 -32.84 -33.13 -5.31
C PHE A 443 -32.26 -32.97 -3.91
N ILE A 444 -31.57 -31.87 -3.61
CA ILE A 444 -31.02 -31.58 -2.29
C ILE A 444 -32.13 -31.51 -1.24
N LYS A 445 -33.20 -30.76 -1.53
CA LYS A 445 -34.35 -30.64 -0.63
C LYS A 445 -35.08 -31.96 -0.41
N GLY A 446 -35.04 -32.86 -1.39
CA GLY A 446 -35.69 -34.19 -1.32
C GLY A 446 -34.90 -35.20 -0.46
N THR A 447 -33.57 -35.10 -0.45
CA THR A 447 -32.68 -36.08 0.20
C THR A 447 -32.43 -35.79 1.67
N ASP A 448 -32.38 -34.51 2.09
CA ASP A 448 -31.88 -34.10 3.42
C ASP A 448 -32.65 -32.92 4.03
N ARG A 449 -33.96 -33.04 4.18
CA ARG A 449 -34.86 -31.98 4.73
C ARG A 449 -34.48 -31.52 6.14
N GLU A 450 -33.82 -32.34 6.93
CA GLU A 450 -33.40 -31.99 8.29
C GLU A 450 -32.08 -31.21 8.35
N ILE A 451 -31.28 -31.29 7.30
CA ILE A 451 -29.97 -30.68 7.22
C ILE A 451 -30.02 -29.28 6.58
N PHE A 452 -30.79 -29.16 5.48
CA PHE A 452 -30.91 -27.88 4.78
C PHE A 452 -32.09 -27.06 5.34
N ILE A 453 -31.75 -25.91 5.95
CA ILE A 453 -32.73 -24.97 6.53
C ILE A 453 -33.32 -24.09 5.41
N ASP A 454 -32.47 -23.60 4.52
CA ASP A 454 -32.84 -22.85 3.32
C ASP A 454 -31.86 -23.12 2.19
N ILE A 455 -32.34 -23.28 0.97
CA ILE A 455 -31.52 -23.37 -0.24
C ILE A 455 -32.30 -22.78 -1.41
N THR A 456 -31.71 -21.74 -2.03
CA THR A 456 -32.35 -20.96 -3.10
C THR A 456 -31.34 -20.48 -4.13
N TYR A 457 -31.82 -20.21 -5.36
CA TYR A 457 -31.01 -19.55 -6.38
C TYR A 457 -31.37 -18.07 -6.44
N GLN A 458 -30.50 -17.22 -5.97
CA GLN A 458 -30.79 -15.81 -5.79
C GLN A 458 -29.58 -14.89 -6.07
N GLU A 459 -29.85 -13.59 -6.20
CA GLU A 459 -28.79 -12.58 -6.29
C GLU A 459 -28.19 -12.32 -4.90
N ASN A 460 -26.85 -12.39 -4.83
CA ASN A 460 -26.14 -12.08 -3.59
C ASN A 460 -25.84 -10.58 -3.50
N LYS A 461 -26.58 -9.88 -2.66
CA LYS A 461 -26.35 -8.45 -2.39
C LYS A 461 -25.20 -8.21 -1.39
N ARG A 462 -24.93 -9.12 -0.46
CA ARG A 462 -23.82 -9.10 0.50
C ARG A 462 -23.63 -10.46 1.15
N LEU A 463 -22.44 -11.08 0.98
CA LEU A 463 -22.00 -12.08 1.96
C LEU A 463 -21.47 -11.35 3.19
N PRO A 464 -21.90 -11.71 4.40
CA PRO A 464 -21.36 -11.07 5.61
C PRO A 464 -19.86 -11.31 5.71
N VAL A 465 -19.09 -10.24 5.89
CA VAL A 465 -17.69 -10.31 6.33
C VAL A 465 -17.73 -10.35 7.86
N TYR A 466 -17.60 -11.53 8.44
CA TYR A 466 -17.74 -11.71 9.90
C TYR A 466 -16.46 -11.42 10.68
N VAL A 467 -15.31 -11.32 10.02
CA VAL A 467 -14.02 -11.07 10.67
C VAL A 467 -13.38 -9.88 9.98
N LYS A 468 -13.17 -8.78 10.73
CA LYS A 468 -12.46 -7.59 10.23
C LYS A 468 -10.97 -7.66 10.52
N GLU A 469 -10.57 -8.45 11.52
CA GLU A 469 -9.19 -8.58 12.00
C GLU A 469 -8.77 -10.04 11.98
N GLY A 470 -7.52 -10.31 11.66
CA GLY A 470 -6.97 -11.65 11.56
C GLY A 470 -6.07 -11.82 10.35
N ILE A 471 -5.58 -13.04 10.15
CA ILE A 471 -4.73 -13.40 9.02
C ILE A 471 -5.61 -14.02 7.94
N PHE A 472 -5.45 -13.56 6.70
CA PHE A 472 -6.27 -14.00 5.57
C PHE A 472 -5.40 -14.48 4.41
N LEU A 473 -5.77 -15.62 3.82
CA LEU A 473 -5.35 -15.95 2.47
C LEU A 473 -6.15 -15.10 1.49
N CYS A 474 -5.49 -14.19 0.80
CA CYS A 474 -6.14 -13.23 -0.08
C CYS A 474 -6.20 -13.70 -1.53
N GLU A 475 -5.15 -14.38 -1.99
CA GLU A 475 -5.01 -14.76 -3.39
C GLU A 475 -4.14 -16.02 -3.57
N MET A 476 -4.44 -16.83 -4.58
CA MET A 476 -3.59 -17.89 -5.13
C MET A 476 -3.48 -17.70 -6.64
N ASP A 477 -2.26 -17.51 -7.16
CA ASP A 477 -1.96 -17.32 -8.59
C ASP A 477 -2.84 -16.26 -9.30
N GLY A 478 -3.17 -15.16 -8.62
CA GLY A 478 -4.06 -14.12 -9.14
C GLY A 478 -5.55 -14.41 -8.97
N VAL A 479 -5.92 -15.53 -8.32
CA VAL A 479 -7.30 -15.87 -7.98
C VAL A 479 -7.59 -15.46 -6.54
N ARG A 480 -8.57 -14.58 -6.34
CA ARG A 480 -8.95 -14.06 -5.01
C ARG A 480 -9.63 -15.14 -4.17
N MET A 481 -9.15 -15.29 -2.93
CA MET A 481 -9.64 -16.31 -1.98
C MET A 481 -10.40 -15.72 -0.79
N SER A 482 -9.84 -14.76 -0.06
CA SER A 482 -10.45 -14.14 1.13
C SER A 482 -10.81 -15.12 2.25
N LEU A 483 -9.93 -16.08 2.55
CA LEU A 483 -10.13 -17.09 3.58
C LEU A 483 -9.41 -16.69 4.87
N PRO A 484 -10.07 -16.65 6.04
CA PRO A 484 -9.40 -16.48 7.33
C PRO A 484 -8.50 -17.67 7.67
N LEU A 485 -7.27 -17.38 8.13
CA LEU A 485 -6.28 -18.39 8.48
C LEU A 485 -6.19 -18.56 10.01
N HIS A 486 -7.17 -19.22 10.63
CA HIS A 486 -7.18 -19.57 12.05
C HIS A 486 -7.53 -21.03 12.31
N HIS A 487 -7.57 -21.84 11.25
CA HIS A 487 -7.72 -23.29 11.27
C HIS A 487 -6.71 -23.91 10.30
N ASN A 488 -6.57 -25.23 10.33
CA ASN A 488 -5.83 -25.92 9.28
C ASN A 488 -6.45 -25.64 7.92
N VAL A 489 -5.64 -25.29 6.93
CA VAL A 489 -6.14 -24.91 5.61
C VAL A 489 -5.57 -25.81 4.53
N ILE A 490 -6.45 -26.41 3.74
CA ILE A 490 -6.11 -27.17 2.55
C ILE A 490 -6.14 -26.22 1.36
N LEU A 491 -5.02 -26.12 0.63
CA LEU A 491 -4.91 -25.41 -0.62
C LEU A 491 -4.79 -26.40 -1.77
N THR A 492 -5.60 -26.25 -2.82
CA THR A 492 -5.48 -27.09 -4.01
C THR A 492 -5.46 -26.33 -5.32
N ARG A 493 -4.79 -26.90 -6.29
CA ARG A 493 -4.95 -26.63 -7.72
C ARG A 493 -5.42 -27.91 -8.40
N HIS A 494 -6.46 -27.81 -9.19
CA HIS A 494 -7.09 -28.97 -9.80
C HIS A 494 -7.67 -28.65 -11.18
N ASN A 495 -8.02 -29.69 -11.93
CA ASN A 495 -8.78 -29.52 -13.16
C ASN A 495 -10.14 -28.88 -12.85
N ASN A 496 -10.48 -27.80 -13.56
CA ASN A 496 -11.77 -27.12 -13.38
C ASN A 496 -12.86 -27.84 -14.19
N ALA A 497 -13.30 -28.98 -13.69
CA ALA A 497 -14.36 -29.80 -14.28
C ALA A 497 -15.38 -30.20 -13.21
N PRO A 498 -16.65 -30.45 -13.60
CA PRO A 498 -17.67 -30.93 -12.67
C PRO A 498 -17.21 -32.19 -11.92
N GLY A 499 -17.46 -32.23 -10.61
CA GLY A 499 -17.14 -33.37 -9.76
C GLY A 499 -15.70 -33.47 -9.25
N VAL A 500 -14.73 -32.71 -9.80
CA VAL A 500 -13.34 -32.80 -9.32
C VAL A 500 -13.20 -32.40 -7.87
N LEU A 501 -13.78 -31.28 -7.47
CA LEU A 501 -13.75 -30.84 -6.06
C LEU A 501 -14.50 -31.82 -5.15
N LEU A 502 -15.55 -32.47 -5.65
CA LEU A 502 -16.32 -33.47 -4.91
C LEU A 502 -15.43 -34.61 -4.40
N ILE A 503 -14.39 -34.99 -5.11
CA ILE A 503 -13.43 -36.03 -4.68
C ILE A 503 -12.81 -35.65 -3.33
N LEU A 504 -12.33 -34.41 -3.20
CA LEU A 504 -11.76 -33.91 -1.95
C LEU A 504 -12.82 -33.79 -0.84
N LEU A 505 -13.97 -33.20 -1.15
CA LEU A 505 -15.06 -32.99 -0.18
C LEU A 505 -15.59 -34.33 0.36
N SER A 506 -15.78 -35.34 -0.51
CA SER A 506 -16.21 -36.68 -0.12
C SER A 506 -15.14 -37.41 0.72
N ALA A 507 -13.87 -37.23 0.36
CA ALA A 507 -12.77 -37.80 1.12
C ALA A 507 -12.67 -37.20 2.55
N LEU A 508 -12.85 -35.89 2.70
CA LEU A 508 -12.92 -35.22 4.01
C LEU A 508 -14.12 -35.72 4.82
N ALA A 509 -15.29 -35.75 4.20
CA ALA A 509 -16.52 -36.24 4.83
C ALA A 509 -16.38 -37.70 5.32
N SER A 510 -15.74 -38.59 4.53
CA SER A 510 -15.52 -40.00 4.90
C SER A 510 -14.62 -40.16 6.14
N LYS A 511 -13.90 -39.13 6.53
CA LYS A 511 -13.05 -39.05 7.73
C LYS A 511 -13.65 -38.19 8.83
N ASN A 512 -14.91 -37.79 8.68
CA ASN A 512 -15.63 -36.93 9.62
C ASN A 512 -14.91 -35.58 9.84
N ILE A 513 -14.23 -35.05 8.81
CA ILE A 513 -13.56 -33.75 8.83
C ILE A 513 -14.54 -32.70 8.35
N ASN A 514 -14.83 -31.73 9.21
CA ASN A 514 -15.72 -30.63 8.87
C ASN A 514 -15.01 -29.50 8.14
N ILE A 515 -15.71 -28.83 7.24
CA ILE A 515 -15.23 -27.67 6.50
C ILE A 515 -15.87 -26.42 7.12
N ILE A 516 -15.03 -25.62 7.77
CA ILE A 516 -15.45 -24.42 8.51
C ILE A 516 -15.62 -23.23 7.57
N ASP A 517 -14.73 -23.15 6.58
CA ASP A 517 -14.74 -22.10 5.58
C ASP A 517 -14.22 -22.64 4.25
N LEU A 518 -14.78 -22.18 3.15
CA LEU A 518 -14.40 -22.60 1.80
C LEU A 518 -14.36 -21.41 0.86
N ARG A 519 -13.31 -21.36 0.06
CA ARG A 519 -13.18 -20.44 -1.06
C ARG A 519 -12.78 -21.20 -2.31
N LEU A 520 -13.52 -20.93 -3.37
CA LEU A 520 -13.25 -21.42 -4.71
C LEU A 520 -13.07 -20.28 -5.68
N GLY A 521 -12.20 -20.49 -6.63
CA GLY A 521 -12.04 -19.64 -7.79
C GLY A 521 -11.43 -20.39 -8.97
N LYS A 522 -11.45 -19.77 -10.14
CA LYS A 522 -10.85 -20.37 -11.34
C LYS A 522 -10.03 -19.36 -12.11
N ARG A 523 -9.03 -19.86 -12.83
CA ARG A 523 -8.28 -19.12 -13.84
C ARG A 523 -8.03 -20.04 -15.02
N ASN A 524 -8.61 -19.74 -16.18
CA ASN A 524 -8.62 -20.60 -17.36
C ASN A 524 -9.27 -21.97 -17.03
N ARG A 525 -8.54 -23.08 -17.29
CA ARG A 525 -8.99 -24.46 -17.02
C ARG A 525 -8.55 -24.98 -15.65
N ILE A 526 -7.96 -24.13 -14.80
CA ILE A 526 -7.48 -24.52 -13.49
C ILE A 526 -8.44 -23.98 -12.42
N GLY A 527 -8.92 -24.89 -11.57
CA GLY A 527 -9.63 -24.58 -10.36
C GLY A 527 -8.66 -24.41 -9.19
N TYR A 528 -8.98 -23.49 -8.29
CA TYR A 528 -8.25 -23.23 -7.06
C TYR A 528 -9.23 -23.35 -5.89
N SER A 529 -8.84 -24.09 -4.85
CA SER A 529 -9.64 -24.14 -3.64
C SER A 529 -8.79 -23.90 -2.40
N ALA A 530 -9.40 -23.22 -1.44
CA ALA A 530 -8.87 -23.02 -0.09
C ALA A 530 -9.96 -23.42 0.91
N LEU A 531 -9.71 -24.42 1.74
CA LEU A 531 -10.63 -24.98 2.70
C LEU A 531 -10.05 -24.87 4.10
N ALA A 532 -10.70 -24.13 5.00
CA ALA A 532 -10.43 -24.21 6.42
C ALA A 532 -11.17 -25.43 6.98
N VAL A 533 -10.46 -26.29 7.67
CA VAL A 533 -10.97 -27.59 8.13
C VAL A 533 -10.66 -27.82 9.61
N ASP A 534 -11.56 -28.54 10.27
CA ASP A 534 -11.37 -29.03 11.64
C ASP A 534 -11.14 -30.54 11.61
N GLY A 535 -9.93 -30.97 11.96
CA GLY A 535 -9.57 -32.38 11.92
C GLY A 535 -8.10 -32.65 12.21
N ASP A 536 -7.77 -33.93 12.44
CA ASP A 536 -6.40 -34.37 12.69
C ASP A 536 -5.50 -34.15 11.47
N VAL A 537 -4.39 -33.47 11.69
CA VAL A 537 -3.42 -33.07 10.67
C VAL A 537 -2.84 -34.29 9.92
N ASN A 538 -2.58 -35.39 10.60
CA ASN A 538 -2.00 -36.60 9.98
C ASN A 538 -3.03 -37.32 9.11
N VAL A 539 -4.32 -37.30 9.53
CA VAL A 539 -5.43 -37.83 8.73
C VAL A 539 -5.58 -37.02 7.45
N ILE A 540 -5.52 -35.68 7.57
CA ILE A 540 -5.62 -34.77 6.41
C ILE A 540 -4.44 -35.00 5.46
N ARG A 541 -3.19 -35.08 5.95
CA ARG A 541 -2.00 -35.35 5.12
C ARG A 541 -2.10 -36.66 4.35
N ASN A 542 -2.53 -37.73 5.03
CA ASN A 542 -2.73 -39.03 4.39
C ASN A 542 -3.80 -38.99 3.29
N LEU A 543 -4.84 -38.21 3.51
CA LEU A 543 -5.91 -38.02 2.54
C LEU A 543 -5.40 -37.25 1.31
N LEU A 544 -4.71 -36.14 1.49
CA LEU A 544 -4.18 -35.33 0.40
C LEU A 544 -3.17 -36.12 -0.45
N GLY A 545 -2.37 -37.00 0.16
CA GLY A 545 -1.45 -37.88 -0.55
C GLY A 545 -2.12 -38.92 -1.47
N LYS A 546 -3.44 -39.14 -1.34
CA LYS A 546 -4.23 -40.10 -2.12
C LYS A 546 -5.12 -39.47 -3.18
N LEU A 547 -5.10 -38.13 -3.30
CA LEU A 547 -5.84 -37.43 -4.36
C LEU A 547 -5.23 -37.80 -5.72
N GLY A 548 -6.11 -38.14 -6.69
CA GLY A 548 -5.69 -38.59 -8.03
C GLY A 548 -5.19 -37.47 -8.94
N ASP A 549 -4.88 -37.81 -10.19
CA ASP A 549 -4.25 -36.96 -11.21
C ASP A 549 -5.04 -35.69 -11.59
N GLN A 550 -6.29 -35.60 -11.16
CA GLN A 550 -7.11 -34.39 -11.34
C GLN A 550 -6.65 -33.21 -10.45
N TYR A 551 -5.84 -33.50 -9.43
CA TYR A 551 -5.24 -32.52 -8.57
C TYR A 551 -3.77 -32.31 -8.95
N TYR A 552 -3.48 -31.12 -9.49
CA TYR A 552 -2.11 -30.72 -9.82
C TYR A 552 -1.29 -30.45 -8.57
N GLU A 553 -1.97 -30.00 -7.49
CA GLU A 553 -1.38 -29.73 -6.18
C GLU A 553 -2.43 -29.82 -5.08
N ALA A 554 -2.01 -30.32 -3.94
CA ALA A 554 -2.77 -30.27 -2.68
C ALA A 554 -1.81 -30.07 -1.51
N ASN A 555 -1.94 -28.96 -0.81
CA ASN A 555 -1.06 -28.54 0.27
C ASN A 555 -1.86 -28.28 1.55
N LEU A 556 -1.25 -28.55 2.71
CA LEU A 556 -1.84 -28.27 4.01
C LEU A 556 -1.05 -27.15 4.72
N ILE A 557 -1.77 -26.10 5.12
CA ILE A 557 -1.28 -25.11 6.08
C ILE A 557 -1.74 -25.53 7.46
N GLU A 558 -0.80 -25.73 8.36
CA GLU A 558 -1.11 -26.10 9.75
C GLU A 558 -1.12 -24.87 10.63
N PHE A 559 -2.20 -24.73 11.40
CA PHE A 559 -2.32 -23.72 12.44
C PHE A 559 -2.17 -24.39 13.80
N HIS A 560 -1.17 -23.97 14.55
CA HIS A 560 -1.04 -24.29 15.96
C HIS A 560 -1.50 -23.08 16.77
N SER A 561 -2.56 -23.25 17.56
CA SER A 561 -2.86 -22.30 18.65
C SER A 561 -1.67 -22.27 19.60
N ILE A 562 -1.07 -21.11 19.76
CA ILE A 562 -0.06 -20.83 20.77
C ILE A 562 -0.72 -20.83 22.15
#